data_a99a718f24b11886bc7a09ed887798cf
#
_entry.id   a99a718f24b11886bc7a09ed887798cf
#
_cell.length_a   1.000
_cell.length_b   1.000
_cell.length_c   1.000
_cell.angle_alpha   90.00
_cell.angle_beta   90.00
_cell.angle_gamma   90.00
#
_symmetry.space_group_name_H-M   'P 1'
#
loop_
_entity.id
_entity.type
_entity.pdbx_description
1 polymer ?
#
loop_
_entity_poly.entity_id
_entity_poly.type
_entity_poly.pdbx_seq_one_letter_code
_entity_poly.pdbx_strand_id
1 'polypeptide(L)' 'GSVAPGGLLALSGILAPQAGEVLDAYREAGLIMEEPSERDGWVRLNGQRPLMG' A
#
# COMPACT_ATOMS: atom_id res chain seq x y z
N GLY A 1 4.25 0.45 -12.19
CA GLY A 1 5.61 0.84 -11.98
C GLY A 1 6.24 0.09 -10.82
N SER A 2 7.53 0.05 -10.81
CA SER A 2 8.26 -0.61 -9.75
C SER A 2 8.73 0.40 -8.71
N VAL A 3 8.72 -0.06 -7.46
CA VAL A 3 9.20 0.75 -6.35
C VAL A 3 10.66 0.38 -6.11
N ALA A 4 11.53 1.37 -6.07
CA ALA A 4 12.94 1.13 -5.82
C ALA A 4 13.15 0.63 -4.38
N PRO A 5 14.20 -0.18 -4.12
CA PRO A 5 14.50 -0.59 -2.75
C PRO A 5 14.64 0.63 -1.84
N GLY A 6 13.98 0.60 -0.70
CA GLY A 6 13.92 1.74 0.20
C GLY A 6 12.97 2.83 -0.23
N GLY A 7 12.29 2.66 -1.37
CA GLY A 7 11.34 3.64 -1.85
C GLY A 7 10.02 3.62 -1.09
N LEU A 8 9.34 4.76 -1.12
CA LEU A 8 8.04 4.91 -0.49
C LEU A 8 6.94 4.78 -1.53
N LEU A 9 5.85 4.15 -1.14
CA LEU A 9 4.68 3.98 -1.98
C LEU A 9 3.49 4.64 -1.29
N ALA A 10 2.74 5.43 -2.05
CA ALA A 10 1.51 6.02 -1.55
C ALA A 10 0.41 5.81 -2.59
N LEU A 11 -0.69 5.23 -2.16
CA LEU A 11 -1.85 5.00 -3.00
C LEU A 11 -3.04 5.73 -2.41
N SER A 12 -3.79 6.39 -3.26
CA SER A 12 -5.02 7.07 -2.83
C SER A 12 -6.11 6.82 -3.85
N GLY A 13 -7.35 7.13 -3.47
CA GLY A 13 -8.48 6.91 -4.36
C GLY A 13 -8.92 5.46 -4.46
N ILE A 14 -8.63 4.67 -3.43
CA ILE A 14 -9.05 3.27 -3.38
C ILE A 14 -10.37 3.19 -2.62
N LEU A 15 -11.34 2.49 -3.19
CA LEU A 15 -12.60 2.28 -2.50
C LEU A 15 -12.39 1.34 -1.31
N ALA A 16 -13.06 1.65 -0.19
CA ALA A 16 -12.89 0.89 1.04
C ALA A 16 -13.04 -0.63 0.85
N PRO A 17 -14.05 -1.12 0.11
CA PRO A 17 -14.18 -2.57 -0.07
C PRO A 17 -13.02 -3.22 -0.82
N GLN A 18 -12.26 -2.44 -1.59
CA GLN A 18 -11.15 -2.95 -2.38
C GLN A 18 -9.81 -2.83 -1.67
N ALA A 19 -9.76 -2.03 -0.61
CA ALA A 19 -8.50 -1.74 0.06
C ALA A 19 -7.83 -2.99 0.63
N GLY A 20 -8.62 -3.93 1.15
CA GLY A 20 -8.08 -5.17 1.71
C GLY A 20 -7.36 -6.00 0.67
N GLU A 21 -7.94 -6.14 -0.51
CA GLU A 21 -7.34 -6.90 -1.60
C GLU A 21 -6.04 -6.27 -2.07
N VAL A 22 -6.07 -4.95 -2.21
CA VAL A 22 -4.88 -4.21 -2.65
C VAL A 22 -3.77 -4.33 -1.63
N LEU A 23 -4.11 -4.18 -0.35
CA LEU A 23 -3.16 -4.29 0.74
C LEU A 23 -2.50 -5.66 0.77
N ASP A 24 -3.30 -6.72 0.63
CA ASP A 24 -2.78 -8.08 0.62
C ASP A 24 -1.85 -8.31 -0.57
N ALA A 25 -2.22 -7.80 -1.74
CA ALA A 25 -1.40 -7.96 -2.93
C ALA A 25 -0.02 -7.33 -2.75
N TYR A 26 0.03 -6.14 -2.14
CA TYR A 26 1.31 -5.48 -1.92
C TYR A 26 2.12 -6.17 -0.83
N ARG A 27 1.47 -6.70 0.19
CA ARG A 27 2.17 -7.48 1.21
C ARG A 27 2.79 -8.73 0.61
N GLU A 28 2.07 -9.41 -0.26
CA GLU A 28 2.60 -10.59 -0.93
C GLU A 28 3.78 -10.25 -1.84
N ALA A 29 3.79 -9.04 -2.36
CA ALA A 29 4.91 -8.56 -3.18
C ALA A 29 6.13 -8.20 -2.35
N GLY A 30 6.05 -8.29 -1.02
CA GLY A 30 7.17 -8.02 -0.15
C GLY A 30 7.24 -6.61 0.39
N LEU A 31 6.19 -5.83 0.21
CA LEU A 31 6.15 -4.45 0.71
C LEU A 31 5.68 -4.42 2.16
N ILE A 32 6.26 -3.48 2.90
CA ILE A 32 5.82 -3.21 4.27
C ILE A 32 4.74 -2.14 4.20
N MET A 33 3.50 -2.53 4.51
CA MET A 33 2.36 -1.64 4.40
C MET A 33 1.98 -1.09 5.77
N GLU A 34 1.68 0.20 5.82
CA GLU A 34 1.17 0.84 7.02
C GLU A 34 -0.34 0.65 7.11
N GLU A 35 -0.93 0.99 8.24
CA GLU A 35 -2.37 0.90 8.40
C GLU A 35 -3.07 1.80 7.40
N PRO A 36 -4.14 1.30 6.75
CA PRO A 36 -4.88 2.12 5.80
C PRO A 36 -5.59 3.27 6.51
N SER A 37 -5.63 4.42 5.84
CA SER A 37 -6.40 5.57 6.30
C SER A 37 -7.64 5.70 5.45
N GLU A 38 -8.80 5.77 6.07
CA GLU A 38 -10.06 5.88 5.36
C GLU A 38 -10.66 7.27 5.58
N ARG A 39 -11.16 7.87 4.50
CA ARG A 39 -11.82 9.15 4.57
C ARG A 39 -12.89 9.22 3.48
N ASP A 40 -14.13 9.47 3.90
CA ASP A 40 -15.27 9.63 2.98
C ASP A 40 -15.42 8.46 2.00
N GLY A 41 -15.18 7.24 2.49
CA GLY A 41 -15.28 6.04 1.66
C GLY A 41 -14.06 5.76 0.80
N TRP A 42 -13.06 6.63 0.84
CA TRP A 42 -11.80 6.44 0.12
C TRP A 42 -10.70 6.03 1.08
N VAL A 43 -9.82 5.17 0.62
CA VAL A 43 -8.73 4.67 1.44
C VAL A 43 -7.40 5.10 0.84
N ARG A 44 -6.49 5.51 1.72
CA ARG A 44 -5.11 5.79 1.37
C ARG A 44 -4.23 4.70 1.95
N LEU A 45 -3.40 4.11 1.12
CA LEU A 45 -2.44 3.11 1.55
C LEU A 45 -1.04 3.68 1.41
N ASN A 46 -0.24 3.51 2.44
CA ASN A 46 1.16 3.88 2.40
C ASN A 46 1.99 2.64 2.66
N GLY A 47 3.08 2.53 1.94
CA GLY A 47 3.95 1.38 2.10
C GLY A 47 5.39 1.74 1.80
N GLN A 48 6.27 0.79 2.06
CA GLN A 48 7.69 0.97 1.89
C GLN A 48 8.29 -0.34 1.42
N ARG A 49 9.16 -0.26 0.44
CA ARG A 49 9.89 -1.43 -0.01
C ARG A 49 11.13 -1.62 0.87
N PRO A 50 11.30 -2.79 1.49
CA PRO A 50 12.46 -3.00 2.36
C PRO A 50 13.76 -2.94 1.55
N LEU A 51 14.82 -2.43 2.20
CA LEU A 51 16.14 -2.36 1.60
C LEU A 51 16.71 -3.74 1.32
N MET A 52 16.34 -4.71 2.13
CA MET A 52 16.84 -6.08 2.03
C MET A 52 15.73 -7.05 1.69
N GLY A 53 14.85 -6.63 0.87
CA GLY A 53 13.70 -7.44 0.50
C GLY A 53 13.98 -8.57 -0.44
#